data_094bb338c7c48d9be0c273befbcef885
#
_entry.id   094bb338c7c48d9be0c273befbcef885
#
_cell.length_a   1.000
_cell.length_b   1.000
_cell.length_c   1.000
_cell.angle_alpha   90.00
_cell.angle_beta   90.00
_cell.angle_gamma   90.00
#
_symmetry.space_group_name_H-M   'P 1'
#
loop_
_entity.id
_entity.type
_entity.pdbx_description
1 polymer ?
#
loop_
_entity_poly.entity_id
_entity_poly.type
_entity_poly.pdbx_seq_one_letter_code
_entity_poly.pdbx_strand_id
1 'polypeptide(L)'
;MTLEAKNLDQPDDKRSFTHGELLIVRVGDATIGRAVFNPGWRWSTDVQPLVGTSSCELAHTGYVISGRMRVRMNDGTEAEFGPGDAHYVSPGHDAWVVGDEPLVVVDFTAPAQLAGGGSRATCPCGVEFRVGRSDQLDHLIAAVREHASGSHGHDLTREHILSELQPA
;
A
#
# COMPACT_ATOMS: atom_id res chain seq x y z
N MET A 1 6.50 15.28 -25.69
CA MET A 1 5.56 14.14 -25.78
C MET A 1 6.32 12.92 -25.31
N THR A 2 5.87 12.22 -24.27
CA THR A 2 6.59 11.09 -23.66
C THR A 2 5.77 9.82 -23.88
N LEU A 3 6.44 8.75 -24.29
CA LEU A 3 5.88 7.39 -24.30
C LEU A 3 6.60 6.60 -23.23
N GLU A 4 5.83 5.96 -22.34
CA GLU A 4 6.35 5.12 -21.25
C GLU A 4 5.60 3.79 -21.24
N ALA A 5 6.33 2.70 -21.04
CA ALA A 5 5.77 1.37 -20.84
C ALA A 5 6.58 0.65 -19.77
N LYS A 6 5.89 -0.05 -18.87
CA LYS A 6 6.49 -0.92 -17.87
C LYS A 6 5.84 -2.28 -17.85
N ASN A 7 6.59 -3.29 -17.43
CA ASN A 7 6.11 -4.65 -17.31
C ASN A 7 5.97 -5.01 -15.84
N LEU A 8 4.82 -5.52 -15.44
CA LEU A 8 4.55 -5.99 -14.07
C LEU A 8 5.39 -7.21 -13.67
N ASP A 9 6.03 -7.90 -14.61
CA ASP A 9 7.02 -8.95 -14.31
C ASP A 9 8.41 -8.37 -13.99
N GLN A 10 8.59 -7.05 -14.18
CA GLN A 10 9.77 -6.29 -13.80
C GLN A 10 9.33 -5.07 -12.95
N PRO A 11 8.78 -5.31 -11.76
CA PRO A 11 8.15 -4.27 -10.96
C PRO A 11 9.16 -3.28 -10.38
N ASP A 12 8.70 -2.05 -10.14
CA ASP A 12 9.45 -1.03 -9.40
C ASP A 12 9.51 -1.34 -7.90
N ASP A 13 8.46 -2.03 -7.37
CA ASP A 13 8.37 -2.47 -5.98
C ASP A 13 7.69 -3.84 -5.92
N LYS A 14 8.20 -4.71 -5.05
CA LYS A 14 7.64 -6.03 -4.78
C LYS A 14 7.44 -6.22 -3.29
N ARG A 15 6.24 -6.60 -2.89
CA ARG A 15 5.89 -6.94 -1.52
C ARG A 15 5.43 -8.38 -1.44
N SER A 16 6.01 -9.15 -0.54
CA SER A 16 5.62 -10.53 -0.26
C SER A 16 5.07 -10.62 1.15
N PHE A 17 4.00 -11.35 1.31
CA PHE A 17 3.34 -11.64 2.58
C PHE A 17 2.84 -13.08 2.58
N THR A 18 2.32 -13.54 3.69
CA THR A 18 1.79 -14.90 3.79
C THR A 18 0.70 -15.12 2.72
N HIS A 19 0.83 -16.19 1.97
CA HIS A 19 -0.06 -16.58 0.87
C HIS A 19 -0.19 -15.56 -0.26
N GLY A 20 0.78 -14.64 -0.46
CA GLY A 20 0.63 -13.72 -1.59
C GLY A 20 1.80 -12.80 -1.85
N GLU A 21 1.67 -12.08 -2.94
CA GLU A 21 2.60 -11.02 -3.35
C GLU A 21 1.89 -9.89 -4.10
N LEU A 22 2.46 -8.71 -4.04
CA LEU A 22 2.02 -7.54 -4.78
C LEU A 22 3.20 -6.96 -5.55
N LEU A 23 3.04 -6.83 -6.86
CA LEU A 23 3.99 -6.26 -7.79
C LEU A 23 3.47 -4.91 -8.24
N ILE A 24 4.27 -3.85 -8.11
CA ILE A 24 3.86 -2.47 -8.35
C ILE A 24 4.74 -1.85 -9.43
N VAL A 25 4.11 -1.19 -10.40
CA VAL A 25 4.78 -0.33 -11.39
C VAL A 25 4.20 1.08 -11.34
N ARG A 26 5.04 2.07 -11.66
CA ARG A 26 4.64 3.46 -11.85
C ARG A 26 4.84 3.82 -13.31
N VAL A 27 3.76 4.22 -14.00
CA VAL A 27 3.76 4.57 -15.43
C VAL A 27 3.06 5.91 -15.58
N GLY A 28 3.78 6.94 -16.01
CA GLY A 28 3.30 8.31 -15.96
C GLY A 28 2.86 8.66 -14.54
N ASP A 29 1.64 9.16 -14.39
CA ASP A 29 1.05 9.51 -13.09
C ASP A 29 0.29 8.32 -12.43
N ALA A 30 0.24 7.17 -13.09
CA ALA A 30 -0.48 6.00 -12.58
C ALA A 30 0.44 5.07 -11.79
N THR A 31 -0.08 4.54 -10.69
CA THR A 31 0.52 3.41 -9.97
C THR A 31 -0.41 2.22 -10.12
N ILE A 32 0.12 1.15 -10.70
CA ILE A 32 -0.64 -0.07 -11.00
C ILE A 32 -0.02 -1.22 -10.22
N GLY A 33 -0.86 -2.01 -9.55
CA GLY A 33 -0.43 -3.22 -8.87
C GLY A 33 -1.03 -4.47 -9.47
N ARG A 34 -0.25 -5.53 -9.54
CA ARG A 34 -0.76 -6.88 -9.74
C ARG A 34 -0.54 -7.67 -8.46
N ALA A 35 -1.64 -8.06 -7.83
CA ALA A 35 -1.60 -8.94 -6.68
C ALA A 35 -1.85 -10.39 -7.11
N VAL A 36 -1.11 -11.30 -6.50
CA VAL A 36 -1.32 -12.74 -6.58
C VAL A 36 -1.57 -13.24 -5.17
N PHE A 37 -2.75 -13.81 -4.94
CA PHE A 37 -3.14 -14.39 -3.66
C PHE A 37 -3.37 -15.88 -3.82
N ASN A 38 -2.64 -16.68 -3.09
CA ASN A 38 -2.77 -18.14 -3.15
C ASN A 38 -4.02 -18.62 -2.38
N PRO A 39 -4.50 -19.83 -2.67
CA PRO A 39 -5.55 -20.44 -1.86
C PRO A 39 -5.22 -20.41 -0.36
N GLY A 40 -6.23 -20.07 0.43
CA GLY A 40 -6.07 -19.87 1.87
C GLY A 40 -5.74 -18.45 2.30
N TRP A 41 -5.38 -17.55 1.37
CA TRP A 41 -5.19 -16.15 1.71
C TRP A 41 -6.47 -15.50 2.22
N ARG A 42 -6.31 -14.75 3.28
CA ARG A 42 -7.36 -13.89 3.83
C ARG A 42 -6.74 -12.64 4.43
N TRP A 43 -7.33 -11.48 4.12
CA TRP A 43 -6.82 -10.20 4.59
C TRP A 43 -6.72 -10.13 6.13
N SER A 44 -7.77 -10.56 6.85
CA SER A 44 -7.79 -10.53 8.32
C SER A 44 -6.79 -11.48 8.99
N THR A 45 -6.25 -12.46 8.26
CA THR A 45 -5.26 -13.40 8.78
C THR A 45 -3.84 -13.03 8.36
N ASP A 46 -3.67 -12.63 7.10
CA ASP A 46 -2.35 -12.53 6.47
C ASP A 46 -1.84 -11.07 6.36
N VAL A 47 -2.76 -10.08 6.38
CA VAL A 47 -2.42 -8.65 6.25
C VAL A 47 -2.73 -7.86 7.51
N GLN A 48 -3.86 -8.08 8.14
CA GLN A 48 -4.28 -7.38 9.36
C GLN A 48 -3.20 -7.32 10.44
N PRO A 49 -2.49 -8.43 10.78
CA PRO A 49 -1.43 -8.39 11.80
C PRO A 49 -0.26 -7.49 11.44
N LEU A 50 -0.08 -7.18 10.14
CA LEU A 50 1.00 -6.34 9.64
C LEU A 50 0.64 -4.86 9.67
N VAL A 51 -0.65 -4.53 9.54
CA VAL A 51 -1.12 -3.14 9.42
C VAL A 51 -1.82 -2.64 10.68
N GLY A 52 -2.33 -3.54 11.54
CA GLY A 52 -2.89 -3.23 12.85
C GLY A 52 -4.29 -2.58 12.83
N THR A 53 -4.96 -2.51 11.66
CA THR A 53 -6.34 -2.00 11.54
C THR A 53 -7.35 -3.13 11.69
N SER A 54 -8.59 -2.84 12.07
CA SER A 54 -9.65 -3.85 12.25
C SER A 54 -10.19 -4.40 10.93
N SER A 55 -10.04 -3.65 9.84
CA SER A 55 -10.44 -3.98 8.48
C SER A 55 -9.50 -3.30 7.50
N CYS A 56 -9.56 -3.66 6.21
CA CYS A 56 -8.82 -2.96 5.16
C CYS A 56 -9.35 -1.54 5.00
N GLU A 57 -8.49 -0.54 5.24
CA GLU A 57 -8.84 0.88 5.16
C GLU A 57 -8.51 1.49 3.78
N LEU A 58 -8.10 0.66 2.81
CA LEU A 58 -7.83 1.10 1.44
C LEU A 58 -9.07 0.93 0.56
N ALA A 59 -9.25 1.86 -0.37
CA ALA A 59 -10.18 1.65 -1.48
C ALA A 59 -9.48 0.86 -2.59
N HIS A 60 -10.20 -0.03 -3.24
CA HIS A 60 -9.72 -0.83 -4.36
C HIS A 60 -10.58 -0.62 -5.58
N THR A 61 -9.97 -0.24 -6.69
CA THR A 61 -10.58 -0.30 -8.03
C THR A 61 -9.73 -1.24 -8.85
N GLY A 62 -10.28 -2.38 -9.24
CA GLY A 62 -9.48 -3.42 -9.85
C GLY A 62 -10.20 -4.24 -10.90
N TYR A 63 -9.45 -5.20 -11.45
CA TYR A 63 -9.92 -6.14 -12.44
C TYR A 63 -9.36 -7.53 -12.15
N VAL A 64 -10.24 -8.52 -12.08
CA VAL A 64 -9.86 -9.92 -11.82
C VAL A 64 -9.41 -10.60 -13.11
N ILE A 65 -8.18 -11.09 -13.14
CA ILE A 65 -7.61 -11.83 -14.26
C ILE A 65 -7.97 -13.32 -14.15
N SER A 66 -7.74 -13.92 -12.96
CA SER A 66 -8.02 -15.33 -12.69
C SER A 66 -8.33 -15.56 -11.21
N GLY A 67 -8.88 -16.73 -10.90
CA GLY A 67 -9.30 -17.05 -9.53
C GLY A 67 -10.56 -16.30 -9.10
N ARG A 68 -10.93 -16.46 -7.84
CA ARG A 68 -12.11 -15.80 -7.26
C ARG A 68 -11.82 -15.22 -5.90
N MET A 69 -12.44 -14.09 -5.60
CA MET A 69 -12.34 -13.39 -4.34
C MET A 69 -13.72 -13.14 -3.77
N ARG A 70 -13.89 -13.37 -2.48
CA ARG A 70 -15.05 -12.87 -1.73
C ARG A 70 -14.61 -11.72 -0.83
N VAL A 71 -15.43 -10.69 -0.81
CA VAL A 71 -15.26 -9.50 0.03
C VAL A 71 -16.46 -9.39 0.96
N ARG A 72 -16.21 -9.05 2.22
CA ARG A 72 -17.24 -8.72 3.20
C ARG A 72 -16.94 -7.36 3.82
N MET A 73 -17.91 -6.46 3.69
CA MET A 73 -17.89 -5.15 4.30
C MET A 73 -18.17 -5.22 5.81
N ASN A 74 -17.78 -4.19 6.55
CA ASN A 74 -18.05 -4.11 8.00
C ASN A 74 -19.55 -4.08 8.35
N ASP A 75 -20.41 -3.67 7.43
CA ASP A 75 -21.86 -3.71 7.58
C ASP A 75 -22.48 -5.10 7.29
N GLY A 76 -21.66 -6.07 6.91
CA GLY A 76 -22.06 -7.43 6.58
C GLY A 76 -22.42 -7.66 5.11
N THR A 77 -22.40 -6.64 4.26
CA THR A 77 -22.60 -6.79 2.81
C THR A 77 -21.47 -7.64 2.22
N GLU A 78 -21.82 -8.63 1.39
CA GLU A 78 -20.85 -9.50 0.73
C GLU A 78 -21.00 -9.45 -0.79
N ALA A 79 -19.87 -9.58 -1.48
CA ALA A 79 -19.81 -9.78 -2.92
C ALA A 79 -18.69 -10.76 -3.27
N GLU A 80 -18.85 -11.44 -4.41
CA GLU A 80 -17.83 -12.30 -4.98
C GLU A 80 -17.47 -11.78 -6.38
N PHE A 81 -16.17 -11.74 -6.66
CA PHE A 81 -15.62 -11.31 -7.94
C PHE A 81 -14.83 -12.45 -8.55
N GLY A 82 -14.99 -12.64 -9.86
CA GLY A 82 -14.30 -13.66 -10.64
C GLY A 82 -13.68 -13.11 -11.92
N PRO A 83 -13.08 -13.98 -12.75
CA PRO A 83 -12.37 -13.56 -13.96
C PRO A 83 -13.26 -12.73 -14.88
N GLY A 84 -12.75 -11.55 -15.29
CA GLY A 84 -13.47 -10.60 -16.12
C GLY A 84 -14.21 -9.50 -15.36
N ASP A 85 -14.34 -9.61 -14.05
CA ASP A 85 -15.03 -8.60 -13.26
C ASP A 85 -14.13 -7.39 -13.00
N ALA A 86 -14.64 -6.22 -13.31
CA ALA A 86 -14.13 -4.97 -12.77
C ALA A 86 -14.90 -4.64 -11.48
N HIS A 87 -14.18 -4.26 -10.43
CA HIS A 87 -14.79 -4.04 -9.13
C HIS A 87 -14.33 -2.73 -8.49
N TYR A 88 -15.17 -2.22 -7.59
CA TYR A 88 -14.81 -1.20 -6.61
C TYR A 88 -15.17 -1.71 -5.22
N VAL A 89 -14.23 -1.61 -4.29
CA VAL A 89 -14.42 -1.92 -2.88
C VAL A 89 -13.99 -0.71 -2.06
N SER A 90 -14.91 -0.18 -1.25
CA SER A 90 -14.61 0.93 -0.35
C SER A 90 -13.82 0.46 0.89
N PRO A 91 -13.18 1.36 1.64
CA PRO A 91 -12.58 1.05 2.93
C PRO A 91 -13.59 0.37 3.89
N GLY A 92 -13.07 -0.43 4.82
CA GLY A 92 -13.88 -1.10 5.83
C GLY A 92 -14.32 -2.51 5.40
N HIS A 93 -13.39 -3.31 4.88
CA HIS A 93 -13.69 -4.68 4.42
C HIS A 93 -12.65 -5.72 4.85
N ASP A 94 -13.06 -6.98 4.81
CA ASP A 94 -12.22 -8.18 4.78
C ASP A 94 -12.36 -8.85 3.40
N ALA A 95 -11.35 -9.59 2.96
CA ALA A 95 -11.36 -10.28 1.68
C ALA A 95 -10.63 -11.62 1.78
N TRP A 96 -11.04 -12.62 0.97
CA TRP A 96 -10.36 -13.92 0.92
C TRP A 96 -10.50 -14.58 -0.45
N VAL A 97 -9.54 -15.45 -0.75
CA VAL A 97 -9.58 -16.30 -1.95
C VAL A 97 -10.63 -17.38 -1.79
N VAL A 98 -11.38 -17.63 -2.84
CA VAL A 98 -12.40 -18.68 -2.91
C VAL A 98 -11.93 -19.77 -3.88
N GLY A 99 -11.94 -21.02 -3.39
CA GLY A 99 -11.52 -22.18 -4.19
C GLY A 99 -10.02 -22.46 -4.14
N ASP A 100 -9.55 -23.27 -5.09
CA ASP A 100 -8.21 -23.84 -5.10
C ASP A 100 -7.27 -23.18 -6.13
N GLU A 101 -7.78 -22.19 -6.87
CA GLU A 101 -6.98 -21.42 -7.83
C GLU A 101 -6.45 -20.14 -7.21
N PRO A 102 -5.19 -19.76 -7.51
CA PRO A 102 -4.70 -18.45 -7.13
C PRO A 102 -5.53 -17.33 -7.76
N LEU A 103 -5.89 -16.34 -6.95
CA LEU A 103 -6.48 -15.10 -7.42
C LEU A 103 -5.37 -14.22 -8.00
N VAL A 104 -5.56 -13.75 -9.22
CA VAL A 104 -4.74 -12.71 -9.84
C VAL A 104 -5.62 -11.50 -10.12
N VAL A 105 -5.28 -10.38 -9.53
CA VAL A 105 -6.03 -9.13 -9.67
C VAL A 105 -5.09 -7.97 -9.99
N VAL A 106 -5.52 -7.09 -10.89
CA VAL A 106 -4.88 -5.80 -11.11
C VAL A 106 -5.65 -4.74 -10.34
N ASP A 107 -4.95 -3.94 -9.56
CA ASP A 107 -5.51 -2.84 -8.77
C ASP A 107 -4.91 -1.51 -9.25
N PHE A 108 -5.77 -0.51 -9.43
CA PHE A 108 -5.44 0.81 -9.97
C PHE A 108 -5.44 1.92 -8.91
N THR A 109 -5.84 1.62 -7.68
CA THR A 109 -5.99 2.61 -6.60
C THR A 109 -5.18 2.30 -5.35
N ALA A 110 -5.34 1.12 -4.78
CA ALA A 110 -4.63 0.73 -3.57
C ALA A 110 -3.10 0.73 -3.71
N PRO A 111 -2.51 0.33 -4.86
CA PRO A 111 -1.05 0.40 -5.04
C PRO A 111 -0.48 1.81 -4.88
N ALA A 112 -1.20 2.85 -5.29
CA ALA A 112 -0.77 4.24 -5.09
C ALA A 112 -0.73 4.61 -3.60
N GLN A 113 -1.72 4.17 -2.83
CA GLN A 113 -1.78 4.36 -1.37
C GLN A 113 -0.70 3.55 -0.64
N LEU A 114 -0.40 2.35 -1.13
CA LEU A 114 0.68 1.52 -0.60
C LEU A 114 2.07 2.00 -1.04
N ALA A 115 2.21 2.45 -2.29
CA ALA A 115 3.46 2.95 -2.85
C ALA A 115 3.78 4.38 -2.38
N GLY A 116 2.74 5.18 -2.10
CA GLY A 116 2.85 6.51 -1.50
C GLY A 116 2.87 6.50 0.04
N GLY A 117 2.86 5.32 0.66
CA GLY A 117 2.93 5.15 2.12
C GLY A 117 4.30 5.47 2.72
N GLY A 118 5.27 5.90 1.92
CA GLY A 118 6.51 6.49 2.39
C GLY A 118 6.33 7.97 2.69
N SER A 119 6.98 8.44 3.72
CA SER A 119 7.13 9.87 4.03
C SER A 119 8.58 10.24 3.98
N ARG A 120 8.86 11.44 3.49
CA ARG A 120 10.20 12.03 3.54
C ARG A 120 10.16 13.37 4.23
N ALA A 121 11.23 13.69 4.92
CA ALA A 121 11.53 15.02 5.43
C ALA A 121 12.92 15.41 4.95
N THR A 122 13.09 16.63 4.48
CA THR A 122 14.40 17.14 4.05
C THR A 122 14.81 18.29 4.95
N CYS A 123 15.93 18.14 5.62
CA CYS A 123 16.53 19.24 6.39
C CYS A 123 17.07 20.32 5.42
N PRO A 124 16.96 21.63 5.74
CA PRO A 124 17.58 22.68 4.96
C PRO A 124 19.09 22.52 4.74
N CYS A 125 19.77 21.73 5.58
CA CYS A 125 21.18 21.34 5.39
C CYS A 125 21.41 20.30 4.29
N GLY A 126 20.34 19.78 3.63
CA GLY A 126 20.41 18.79 2.56
C GLY A 126 20.30 17.32 3.03
N VAL A 127 20.22 17.06 4.33
CA VAL A 127 19.99 15.69 4.84
C VAL A 127 18.55 15.31 4.61
N GLU A 128 18.34 14.15 4.00
CA GLU A 128 17.02 13.60 3.70
C GLU A 128 16.73 12.35 4.55
N PHE A 129 15.56 12.32 5.13
CA PHE A 129 15.02 11.22 5.91
C PHE A 129 13.86 10.59 5.14
N ARG A 130 13.87 9.28 4.97
CA ARG A 130 12.82 8.54 4.26
C ARG A 130 12.37 7.34 5.07
N VAL A 131 11.07 7.09 5.05
CA VAL A 131 10.49 5.82 5.50
C VAL A 131 9.59 5.27 4.41
N GLY A 132 9.65 3.97 4.21
CA GLY A 132 8.89 3.30 3.16
C GLY A 132 7.46 2.93 3.56
N ARG A 133 7.06 3.14 4.82
CA ARG A 133 5.76 2.70 5.34
C ARG A 133 5.24 3.68 6.39
N SER A 134 3.93 3.83 6.46
CA SER A 134 3.28 4.71 7.44
C SER A 134 3.48 4.26 8.89
N ASP A 135 3.66 2.96 9.13
CA ASP A 135 3.97 2.40 10.46
C ASP A 135 5.36 2.79 10.98
N GLN A 136 6.23 3.30 10.10
CA GLN A 136 7.56 3.82 10.46
C GLN A 136 7.58 5.34 10.64
N LEU A 137 6.44 6.00 10.59
CA LEU A 137 6.34 7.46 10.71
C LEU A 137 6.92 7.97 12.03
N ASP A 138 6.70 7.26 13.13
CA ASP A 138 7.27 7.63 14.42
C ASP A 138 8.80 7.51 14.44
N HIS A 139 9.38 6.56 13.73
CA HIS A 139 10.83 6.44 13.54
C HIS A 139 11.38 7.61 12.71
N LEU A 140 10.68 8.00 11.64
CA LEU A 140 11.04 9.18 10.85
C LEU A 140 11.03 10.44 11.71
N ILE A 141 9.95 10.66 12.47
CA ILE A 141 9.81 11.82 13.35
C ILE A 141 10.93 11.84 14.39
N ALA A 142 11.25 10.70 15.01
CA ALA A 142 12.34 10.60 15.96
C ALA A 142 13.70 10.94 15.35
N ALA A 143 14.01 10.40 14.16
CA ALA A 143 15.26 10.68 13.45
C ALA A 143 15.40 12.16 13.04
N VAL A 144 14.31 12.77 12.55
CA VAL A 144 14.29 14.20 12.21
C VAL A 144 14.52 15.06 13.44
N ARG A 145 13.87 14.75 14.57
CA ARG A 145 14.06 15.49 15.84
C ARG A 145 15.48 15.37 16.36
N GLU A 146 16.04 14.15 16.38
CA GLU A 146 17.41 13.91 16.83
C GLU A 146 18.41 14.69 15.97
N HIS A 147 18.25 14.69 14.65
CA HIS A 147 19.09 15.46 13.74
C HIS A 147 18.94 16.98 13.97
N ALA A 148 17.72 17.48 14.07
CA ALA A 148 17.47 18.91 14.28
C ALA A 148 18.06 19.40 15.61
N SER A 149 17.90 18.64 16.68
CA SER A 149 18.46 18.96 17.99
C SER A 149 19.98 18.82 18.01
N GLY A 150 20.51 17.70 17.50
CA GLY A 150 21.97 17.41 17.57
C GLY A 150 22.80 18.24 16.61
N SER A 151 22.29 18.54 15.39
CA SER A 151 23.06 19.22 14.35
C SER A 151 22.79 20.71 14.27
N HIS A 152 21.59 21.16 14.69
CA HIS A 152 21.15 22.55 14.50
C HIS A 152 20.67 23.24 15.79
N GLY A 153 20.58 22.51 16.91
CA GLY A 153 20.10 23.05 18.18
C GLY A 153 18.61 23.43 18.18
N HIS A 154 17.82 22.89 17.26
CA HIS A 154 16.37 23.14 17.14
C HIS A 154 15.56 22.01 17.73
N ASP A 155 14.62 22.33 18.60
CA ASP A 155 13.64 21.37 19.10
C ASP A 155 12.35 21.45 18.23
N LEU A 156 12.14 20.45 17.38
CA LEU A 156 10.99 20.38 16.51
C LEU A 156 9.85 19.58 17.14
N THR A 157 8.65 20.15 17.11
CA THR A 157 7.45 19.43 17.56
C THR A 157 7.02 18.37 16.53
N ARG A 158 6.29 17.35 17.00
CA ARG A 158 5.68 16.35 16.10
C ARG A 158 4.80 17.01 15.03
N GLU A 159 3.98 17.99 15.42
CA GLU A 159 3.07 18.69 14.51
C GLU A 159 3.82 19.45 13.43
N HIS A 160 4.91 20.12 13.79
CA HIS A 160 5.76 20.82 12.82
C HIS A 160 6.35 19.85 11.80
N ILE A 161 6.92 18.73 12.25
CA ILE A 161 7.48 17.71 11.34
C ILE A 161 6.41 17.15 10.42
N LEU A 162 5.21 16.83 10.94
CA LEU A 162 4.11 16.33 10.15
C LEU A 162 3.63 17.30 9.07
N SER A 163 3.69 18.62 9.34
CA SER A 163 3.29 19.64 8.36
C SER A 163 4.28 19.79 7.19
N GLU A 164 5.53 19.38 7.38
CA GLU A 164 6.61 19.46 6.39
C GLU A 164 6.85 18.13 5.62
N LEU A 165 6.11 17.07 5.96
CA LEU A 165 6.27 15.79 5.29
C LEU A 165 5.80 15.85 3.85
N GLN A 166 6.59 15.24 2.98
CA GLN A 166 6.28 15.03 1.57
C GLN A 166 6.14 13.53 1.29
N PRO A 167 5.35 13.13 0.30
CA PRO A 167 5.39 11.76 -0.21
C PRO A 167 6.81 11.39 -0.64
N ALA A 168 7.24 10.17 -0.28
CA ALA A 168 8.58 9.67 -0.63
C ALA A 168 8.63 9.16 -2.06
#